data_78f47dfec5368560b809cce9357dea79
#
_entry.id   78f47dfec5368560b809cce9357dea79
#
_cell.length_a   1.000
_cell.length_b   1.000
_cell.length_c   1.000
_cell.angle_alpha   90.00
_cell.angle_beta   90.00
_cell.angle_gamma   90.00
#
_symmetry.space_group_name_H-M   'P 1'
#
loop_
_entity.id
_entity.type
_entity.pdbx_description
1 polymer ?
#
loop_
_entity_poly.entity_id
_entity_poly.type
_entity_poly.pdbx_seq_one_letter_code
_entity_poly.pdbx_strand_id
1 'polypeptide(L)'
;MICHVTVHTSEAVETVDFYQWLLDLPIVRKIPTPHGDIVFMGDNEIKFEIIPNPSAEKVDTKSICIGFSVDNLDEKIAMLEQREIKHSTVTSPSPATKFVFFTDLNGCEVQLCEE
;
A
#
# COMPACT_ATOMS: atom_id res chain seq x y z
N MET A 1 17.68 -10.61 5.30
CA MET A 1 16.30 -10.33 5.74
C MET A 1 15.83 -9.01 5.14
N ILE A 2 14.63 -9.00 4.55
CA ILE A 2 14.04 -7.76 4.05
C ILE A 2 13.58 -6.93 5.25
N CYS A 3 14.05 -5.70 5.39
CA CYS A 3 13.68 -4.83 6.51
C CYS A 3 12.60 -3.82 6.14
N HIS A 4 12.54 -3.40 4.90
CA HIS A 4 11.50 -2.50 4.42
C HIS A 4 11.31 -2.59 2.92
N VAL A 5 10.13 -2.16 2.47
CA VAL A 5 9.81 -1.90 1.06
C VAL A 5 9.65 -0.39 0.94
N THR A 6 10.33 0.22 0.00
CA THR A 6 10.41 1.67 -0.14
C THR A 6 9.70 2.14 -1.39
N VAL A 7 8.89 3.18 -1.25
CA VAL A 7 8.27 3.90 -2.35
C VAL A 7 8.76 5.34 -2.32
N HIS A 8 9.37 5.79 -3.43
CA HIS A 8 9.66 7.19 -3.67
C HIS A 8 8.46 7.82 -4.36
N THR A 9 7.97 8.93 -3.84
CA THR A 9 6.73 9.52 -4.35
C THR A 9 6.75 11.04 -4.26
N SER A 10 6.16 11.69 -5.26
CA SER A 10 5.88 13.13 -5.22
C SER A 10 4.60 13.44 -4.44
N GLU A 11 3.89 12.43 -3.95
CA GLU A 11 2.63 12.54 -3.22
C GLU A 11 2.72 11.80 -1.88
N ALA A 12 3.76 12.13 -1.08
CA ALA A 12 4.06 11.37 0.15
C ALA A 12 2.95 11.49 1.20
N VAL A 13 2.40 12.69 1.43
CA VAL A 13 1.33 12.88 2.41
C VAL A 13 0.09 12.11 2.01
N GLU A 14 -0.32 12.21 0.76
CA GLU A 14 -1.49 11.51 0.21
C GLU A 14 -1.30 9.99 0.27
N THR A 15 -0.08 9.51 0.05
CA THR A 15 0.26 8.09 0.13
C THR A 15 0.12 7.58 1.56
N VAL A 16 0.67 8.29 2.53
CA VAL A 16 0.53 7.93 3.95
C VAL A 16 -0.94 7.92 4.36
N ASP A 17 -1.68 8.97 4.01
CA ASP A 17 -3.11 9.07 4.35
C ASP A 17 -3.91 7.92 3.74
N PHE A 18 -3.60 7.55 2.50
CA PHE A 18 -4.28 6.45 1.82
C PHE A 18 -4.10 5.12 2.57
N TYR A 19 -2.87 4.78 2.94
CA TYR A 19 -2.60 3.50 3.60
C TYR A 19 -3.05 3.49 5.06
N GLN A 20 -3.08 4.63 5.74
CA GLN A 20 -3.72 4.73 7.05
C GLN A 20 -5.23 4.49 6.93
N TRP A 21 -5.86 5.10 5.93
CA TRP A 21 -7.29 4.92 5.71
C TRP A 21 -7.65 3.47 5.34
N LEU A 22 -6.92 2.89 4.38
CA LEU A 22 -7.28 1.56 3.86
C LEU A 22 -6.93 0.44 4.84
N LEU A 23 -5.74 0.50 5.46
CA LEU A 23 -5.15 -0.62 6.18
C LEU A 23 -4.86 -0.34 7.65
N ASP A 24 -5.18 0.85 8.15
CA ASP A 24 -4.85 1.26 9.52
C ASP A 24 -3.37 1.05 9.88
N LEU A 25 -2.49 1.18 8.90
CA LEU A 25 -1.05 1.02 9.15
C LEU A 25 -0.56 2.12 10.09
N PRO A 26 0.02 1.76 11.24
CA PRO A 26 0.55 2.78 12.15
C PRO A 26 1.82 3.41 11.58
N ILE A 27 2.01 4.70 11.84
CA ILE A 27 3.28 5.37 11.60
C ILE A 27 4.18 5.04 12.79
N VAL A 28 5.29 4.34 12.53
CA VAL A 28 6.19 3.88 13.60
C VAL A 28 7.48 4.71 13.66
N ARG A 29 7.78 5.47 12.62
CA ARG A 29 8.97 6.32 12.60
C ARG A 29 8.83 7.40 11.54
N LYS A 30 9.41 8.57 11.81
CA LYS A 30 9.53 9.68 10.86
C LYS A 30 10.96 10.19 10.87
N ILE A 31 11.48 10.53 9.70
CA ILE A 31 12.80 11.18 9.56
C ILE A 31 12.60 12.45 8.74
N PRO A 32 12.81 13.64 9.32
CA PRO A 32 12.66 14.90 8.59
C PRO A 32 13.68 15.02 7.45
N THR A 33 13.22 15.53 6.30
CA THR A 33 14.08 15.90 5.17
C THR A 33 13.64 17.25 4.62
N PRO A 34 14.46 17.90 3.76
CA PRO A 34 14.05 19.15 3.12
C PRO A 34 12.77 19.03 2.27
N HIS A 35 12.41 17.83 1.84
CA HIS A 35 11.24 17.60 0.99
C HIS A 35 10.03 17.05 1.76
N GLY A 36 10.11 16.99 3.07
CA GLY A 36 9.09 16.40 3.94
C GLY A 36 9.63 15.21 4.70
N ASP A 37 8.80 14.57 5.50
CA ASP A 37 9.20 13.44 6.33
C ASP A 37 9.27 12.15 5.52
N ILE A 38 10.35 11.38 5.73
CA ILE A 38 10.35 9.96 5.40
C ILE A 38 9.50 9.28 6.48
N VAL A 39 8.52 8.49 6.06
CA VAL A 39 7.58 7.83 6.98
C VAL A 39 7.71 6.32 6.86
N PHE A 40 7.88 5.66 8.01
CA PHE A 40 7.84 4.20 8.11
C PHE A 40 6.50 3.78 8.70
N MET A 41 5.81 2.91 7.98
CA MET A 41 4.48 2.43 8.35
C MET A 41 4.49 0.94 8.63
N GLY A 42 3.61 0.50 9.53
CA GLY A 42 3.50 -0.90 9.91
C GLY A 42 4.41 -1.24 11.09
N ASP A 43 3.91 -2.10 11.97
CA ASP A 43 4.62 -2.53 13.18
C ASP A 43 5.23 -3.94 13.05
N ASN A 44 5.14 -4.55 11.89
CA ASN A 44 5.76 -5.84 11.58
C ASN A 44 7.26 -5.69 11.32
N GLU A 45 7.96 -6.81 11.14
CA GLU A 45 9.39 -6.81 10.84
C GLU A 45 9.72 -6.04 9.56
N ILE A 46 8.88 -6.19 8.53
CA ILE A 46 9.04 -5.47 7.27
C ILE A 46 8.20 -4.20 7.33
N LYS A 47 8.86 -3.05 7.21
CA LYS A 47 8.19 -1.76 7.22
C LYS A 47 7.88 -1.31 5.80
N PHE A 48 6.85 -0.49 5.65
CA PHE A 48 6.54 0.20 4.42
C PHE A 48 7.05 1.63 4.54
N GLU A 49 8.09 1.95 3.77
CA GLU A 49 8.79 3.24 3.84
C GLU A 49 8.35 4.15 2.69
N ILE A 50 7.88 5.34 3.04
CA ILE A 50 7.46 6.35 2.07
C ILE A 50 8.47 7.48 2.09
N ILE A 51 9.15 7.70 0.97
CA ILE A 51 10.16 8.75 0.82
C ILE A 51 9.62 9.86 -0.09
N PRO A 52 9.49 11.10 0.43
CA PRO A 52 9.10 12.22 -0.39
C PRO A 52 10.20 12.55 -1.40
N ASN A 53 9.83 12.59 -2.67
CA ASN A 53 10.73 12.90 -3.77
C ASN A 53 9.96 13.69 -4.83
N PRO A 54 10.16 15.03 -4.92
CA PRO A 54 9.42 15.84 -5.87
C PRO A 54 9.60 15.44 -7.34
N SER A 55 10.69 14.74 -7.64
CA SER A 55 11.00 14.29 -9.00
C SER A 55 10.53 12.87 -9.31
N ALA A 56 9.93 12.19 -8.34
CA ALA A 56 9.45 10.83 -8.55
C ALA A 56 8.27 10.81 -9.51
N GLU A 57 8.34 9.90 -10.46
CA GLU A 57 7.25 9.64 -11.41
C GLU A 57 6.45 8.43 -10.96
N LYS A 58 5.20 8.34 -11.44
CA LYS A 58 4.39 7.15 -11.20
C LYS A 58 5.00 5.96 -11.91
N VAL A 59 4.98 4.82 -11.24
CA VAL A 59 5.43 3.58 -11.85
C VAL A 59 4.35 3.03 -12.77
N ASP A 60 4.76 2.27 -13.78
CA ASP A 60 3.86 1.62 -14.71
C ASP A 60 4.35 0.18 -14.91
N THR A 61 4.18 -0.62 -13.85
CA THR A 61 4.55 -2.04 -13.92
C THR A 61 3.54 -2.88 -13.15
N LYS A 62 3.25 -4.05 -13.70
CA LYS A 62 2.43 -5.07 -13.06
C LYS A 62 3.21 -6.34 -12.78
N SER A 63 4.54 -6.26 -12.96
CA SER A 63 5.43 -7.40 -12.74
C SER A 63 5.89 -7.52 -11.29
N ILE A 64 5.71 -6.45 -10.50
CA ILE A 64 6.04 -6.43 -9.07
C ILE A 64 4.82 -5.86 -8.36
N CYS A 65 4.37 -6.52 -7.30
CA CYS A 65 3.31 -6.01 -6.47
C CYS A 65 3.68 -6.10 -4.99
N ILE A 66 3.02 -5.26 -4.18
CA ILE A 66 3.17 -5.28 -2.73
C ILE A 66 1.91 -5.93 -2.16
N GLY A 67 2.09 -7.02 -1.40
CA GLY A 67 0.99 -7.73 -0.78
C GLY A 67 0.82 -7.33 0.69
N PHE A 68 -0.43 -7.03 1.07
CA PHE A 68 -0.80 -6.74 2.46
C PHE A 68 -1.82 -7.78 2.92
N SER A 69 -1.60 -8.33 4.12
CA SER A 69 -2.58 -9.20 4.77
C SER A 69 -3.71 -8.35 5.34
N VAL A 70 -4.94 -8.81 5.17
CA VAL A 70 -6.12 -8.16 5.73
C VAL A 70 -7.00 -9.22 6.42
N ASP A 71 -7.73 -8.79 7.45
CA ASP A 71 -8.62 -9.69 8.19
C ASP A 71 -9.96 -9.88 7.48
N ASN A 72 -10.42 -8.86 6.77
CA ASN A 72 -11.72 -8.89 6.09
C ASN A 72 -11.59 -8.24 4.70
N LEU A 73 -11.41 -9.08 3.69
CA LEU A 73 -11.23 -8.62 2.32
C LEU A 73 -12.47 -7.91 1.78
N ASP A 74 -13.66 -8.41 2.09
CA ASP A 74 -14.91 -7.81 1.61
C ASP A 74 -15.06 -6.37 2.11
N GLU A 75 -14.67 -6.10 3.36
CA GLU A 75 -14.66 -4.75 3.92
C GLU A 75 -13.71 -3.84 3.14
N LYS A 76 -12.51 -4.33 2.82
CA LYS A 76 -11.52 -3.54 2.07
C LYS A 76 -11.97 -3.27 0.64
N ILE A 77 -12.60 -4.24 0.00
CA ILE A 77 -13.19 -4.06 -1.32
C ILE A 77 -14.27 -2.96 -1.28
N ALA A 78 -15.14 -2.99 -0.28
CA ALA A 78 -16.17 -1.97 -0.12
C ALA A 78 -15.56 -0.57 0.06
N MET A 79 -14.47 -0.46 0.81
CA MET A 79 -13.74 0.81 0.98
C MET A 79 -13.17 1.32 -0.35
N LEU A 80 -12.56 0.44 -1.14
CA LEU A 80 -12.05 0.81 -2.46
C LEU A 80 -13.17 1.30 -3.36
N GLU A 81 -14.29 0.60 -3.37
CA GLU A 81 -15.46 0.95 -4.20
C GLU A 81 -16.08 2.29 -3.78
N GLN A 82 -16.09 2.62 -2.48
CA GLN A 82 -16.56 3.92 -1.99
C GLN A 82 -15.78 5.09 -2.58
N ARG A 83 -14.49 4.89 -2.85
CA ARG A 83 -13.63 5.92 -3.48
C ARG A 83 -13.48 5.72 -4.98
N GLU A 84 -14.29 4.85 -5.57
CA GLU A 84 -14.26 4.56 -7.00
C GLU A 84 -12.89 4.08 -7.50
N ILE A 85 -12.19 3.35 -6.64
CA ILE A 85 -10.90 2.73 -6.97
C ILE A 85 -11.18 1.37 -7.60
N LYS A 86 -10.74 1.19 -8.84
CA LYS A 86 -10.91 -0.07 -9.56
C LYS A 86 -10.04 -1.16 -8.93
N HIS A 87 -10.58 -2.35 -8.90
CA HIS A 87 -9.87 -3.53 -8.40
C HIS A 87 -10.20 -4.74 -9.28
N SER A 88 -9.38 -5.78 -9.18
CA SER A 88 -9.64 -7.04 -9.86
C SER A 88 -10.84 -7.77 -9.24
N THR A 89 -11.30 -8.82 -9.91
CA THR A 89 -12.21 -9.78 -9.30
C THR A 89 -11.47 -10.54 -8.19
N VAL A 90 -12.23 -11.07 -7.24
CA VAL A 90 -11.66 -11.90 -6.17
C VAL A 90 -11.14 -13.20 -6.76
N THR A 91 -9.90 -13.54 -6.44
CA THR A 91 -9.31 -14.83 -6.78
C THR A 91 -9.18 -15.65 -5.49
N SER A 92 -9.59 -16.91 -5.55
CA SER A 92 -9.54 -17.82 -4.41
C SER A 92 -8.92 -19.15 -4.86
N PRO A 93 -7.59 -19.28 -4.79
CA PRO A 93 -6.91 -20.51 -5.23
C PRO A 93 -7.18 -21.68 -4.29
N SER A 94 -7.62 -21.41 -3.06
CA SER A 94 -8.03 -22.42 -2.09
C SER A 94 -9.15 -21.86 -1.22
N PRO A 95 -9.91 -22.69 -0.48
CA PRO A 95 -10.96 -22.20 0.40
C PRO A 95 -10.48 -21.26 1.51
N ALA A 96 -9.20 -21.35 1.88
CA ALA A 96 -8.63 -20.56 2.97
C ALA A 96 -8.03 -19.25 2.52
N THR A 97 -7.83 -19.04 1.22
CA THR A 97 -7.09 -17.88 0.70
C THR A 97 -7.89 -17.18 -0.38
N LYS A 98 -8.06 -15.87 -0.25
CA LYS A 98 -8.63 -15.04 -1.31
C LYS A 98 -7.94 -13.69 -1.36
N PHE A 99 -7.87 -13.10 -2.56
CA PHE A 99 -7.19 -11.84 -2.75
C PHE A 99 -7.73 -11.05 -3.94
N VAL A 100 -7.43 -9.75 -3.94
CA VAL A 100 -7.67 -8.84 -5.06
C VAL A 100 -6.42 -8.02 -5.32
N PHE A 101 -6.35 -7.44 -6.51
CA PHE A 101 -5.32 -6.48 -6.89
C PHE A 101 -5.95 -5.13 -7.20
N PHE A 102 -5.23 -4.06 -6.88
CA PHE A 102 -5.55 -2.72 -7.35
C PHE A 102 -4.26 -1.95 -7.58
N THR A 103 -4.36 -0.81 -8.26
CA THR A 103 -3.21 0.09 -8.48
C THR A 103 -3.39 1.30 -7.58
N ASP A 104 -2.36 1.63 -6.79
CA ASP A 104 -2.42 2.79 -5.89
C ASP A 104 -2.16 4.11 -6.64
N LEU A 105 -2.16 5.23 -5.88
CA LEU A 105 -1.97 6.56 -6.46
C LEU A 105 -0.59 6.78 -7.06
N ASN A 106 0.38 5.95 -6.74
CA ASN A 106 1.74 6.02 -7.29
C ASN A 106 1.94 5.09 -8.49
N GLY A 107 0.91 4.37 -8.91
CA GLY A 107 1.00 3.39 -9.97
C GLY A 107 1.51 2.02 -9.50
N CYS A 108 1.73 1.84 -8.21
CA CYS A 108 2.15 0.55 -7.67
C CYS A 108 0.99 -0.44 -7.67
N GLU A 109 1.26 -1.67 -8.09
CA GLU A 109 0.27 -2.74 -7.95
C GLU A 109 0.29 -3.26 -6.53
N VAL A 110 -0.90 -3.38 -5.94
CA VAL A 110 -1.09 -3.80 -4.56
C VAL A 110 -2.02 -5.00 -4.52
N GLN A 111 -1.66 -5.99 -3.71
CA GLN A 111 -2.50 -7.14 -3.45
C GLN A 111 -3.02 -7.07 -2.00
N LEU A 112 -4.31 -7.24 -1.83
CA LEU A 112 -4.91 -7.43 -0.51
C LEU A 112 -5.29 -8.91 -0.39
N CYS A 113 -4.76 -9.55 0.64
CA CYS A 113 -4.88 -11.00 0.81
C CYS A 113 -5.48 -11.35 2.18
N GLU A 114 -6.54 -12.14 2.16
CA GLU A 114 -7.13 -12.72 3.37
C GLU A 114 -6.83 -14.21 3.38
N GLU A 115 -6.23 -14.67 4.45
CA GLU A 115 -5.92 -16.08 4.67
C GLU A 115 -6.63 -16.65 5.88
#